data_932ac99c946cc5561a1c76f8fe6e2511
#
_entry.id   932ac99c946cc5561a1c76f8fe6e2511
#
_cell.length_a   1.000
_cell.length_b   1.000
_cell.length_c   1.000
_cell.angle_alpha   90.00
_cell.angle_beta   90.00
_cell.angle_gamma   90.00
#
_symmetry.space_group_name_H-M   'P 1'
#
loop_
_entity.id
_entity.type
_entity.pdbx_description
1 polymer ?
#
loop_
_entity_poly.entity_id
_entity_poly.type
_entity_poly.pdbx_seq_one_letter_code
_entity_poly.pdbx_strand_id
1 'polypeptide(L)'
;MTRRLAQVAKKVGVSEATVSRVLNGKPGVSEATRQSVLTALDVLGYERPTQLRGERARLVGLVLPELQNPIFPAFAEVIGGALAQQGLTPVLCTQTKGGVSEADYVDLLLQQQVSGVVFAGGLFAQADAPHEHYHQLAERNIPVVLINASIKGLNFPCVSCDDAVAVEQAWRHLASLGHERIGLVLGPSDHVPSRRKLEAARAVAEAAGGELPDEYVVRSIFSLEGGQAAATRLLERGVTGIVCASDPLALGAIRAARRRGLSVPSQVSVVGFDDSAFMNCTEPPLSTVRQPIEAMGRAAVELLCAQIQGTQTDPGELLFEPELVRRRRHRSRCRGPARRRPCARARPRCRSAPSS
;
A
#
# COMPACT_ATOMS: atom_id res chain seq x y z
N MET A 1 25.28 -40.26 -7.75
CA MET A 1 26.25 -39.18 -7.52
C MET A 1 27.62 -39.45 -8.11
N THR A 2 28.18 -40.64 -8.00
CA THR A 2 29.56 -41.00 -8.40
C THR A 2 29.91 -40.73 -9.88
N ARG A 3 29.02 -41.04 -10.84
CA ARG A 3 29.25 -40.78 -12.28
C ARG A 3 29.44 -39.30 -12.64
N ARG A 4 28.80 -38.41 -11.92
CA ARG A 4 28.84 -36.94 -12.18
C ARG A 4 30.18 -36.34 -11.74
N LEU A 5 30.69 -36.74 -10.57
CA LEU A 5 31.99 -36.29 -10.05
C LEU A 5 33.16 -36.73 -10.97
N ALA A 6 33.11 -37.97 -11.46
CA ALA A 6 34.11 -38.50 -12.38
C ALA A 6 34.19 -37.73 -13.71
N GLN A 7 33.05 -37.29 -14.26
CA GLN A 7 33.03 -36.53 -15.51
C GLN A 7 33.64 -35.12 -15.34
N VAL A 8 33.32 -34.43 -14.24
CA VAL A 8 33.90 -33.13 -13.92
C VAL A 8 35.38 -33.25 -13.64
N ALA A 9 35.79 -34.25 -12.84
CA ALA A 9 37.18 -34.54 -12.51
C ALA A 9 38.03 -34.78 -13.78
N LYS A 10 37.51 -35.59 -14.71
CA LYS A 10 38.17 -35.87 -15.99
C LYS A 10 38.28 -34.61 -16.86
N LYS A 11 37.26 -33.77 -16.90
CA LYS A 11 37.24 -32.52 -17.72
C LYS A 11 38.22 -31.49 -17.21
N VAL A 12 38.40 -31.37 -15.90
CA VAL A 12 39.26 -30.36 -15.24
C VAL A 12 40.67 -30.90 -15.01
N GLY A 13 40.89 -32.24 -15.10
CA GLY A 13 42.19 -32.86 -14.84
C GLY A 13 42.54 -32.93 -13.35
N VAL A 14 41.54 -33.06 -12.48
CA VAL A 14 41.69 -33.16 -11.02
C VAL A 14 41.08 -34.46 -10.49
N SER A 15 41.39 -34.83 -9.24
CA SER A 15 40.79 -36.00 -8.60
C SER A 15 39.31 -35.75 -8.24
N GLU A 16 38.49 -36.82 -8.17
CA GLU A 16 37.10 -36.73 -7.68
C GLU A 16 37.03 -36.19 -6.26
N ALA A 17 38.04 -36.47 -5.43
CA ALA A 17 38.16 -35.90 -4.09
C ALA A 17 38.32 -34.38 -4.11
N THR A 18 39.07 -33.84 -5.10
CA THR A 18 39.23 -32.40 -5.31
C THR A 18 37.91 -31.78 -5.74
N VAL A 19 37.19 -32.40 -6.68
CA VAL A 19 35.85 -31.96 -7.09
C VAL A 19 34.88 -31.98 -5.90
N SER A 20 34.87 -33.04 -5.11
CA SER A 20 34.04 -33.14 -3.90
C SER A 20 34.40 -32.10 -2.86
N ARG A 21 35.68 -31.75 -2.67
CA ARG A 21 36.10 -30.65 -1.78
C ARG A 21 35.57 -29.31 -2.25
N VAL A 22 35.67 -29.02 -3.55
CA VAL A 22 35.11 -27.81 -4.15
C VAL A 22 33.60 -27.76 -3.95
N LEU A 23 32.88 -28.85 -4.24
CA LEU A 23 31.43 -28.95 -4.09
C LEU A 23 30.94 -28.78 -2.64
N ASN A 24 31.78 -29.13 -1.67
CA ASN A 24 31.46 -29.00 -0.24
C ASN A 24 32.10 -27.76 0.43
N GLY A 25 32.65 -26.83 -0.35
CA GLY A 25 33.24 -25.59 0.18
C GLY A 25 34.44 -25.78 1.09
N LYS A 26 35.11 -26.99 1.07
CA LYS A 26 36.21 -27.30 1.97
C LYS A 26 37.52 -26.59 1.57
N PRO A 27 38.33 -26.13 2.54
CA PRO A 27 39.62 -25.52 2.25
C PRO A 27 40.63 -26.49 1.64
N GLY A 28 41.73 -25.96 1.06
CA GLY A 28 42.83 -26.78 0.49
C GLY A 28 42.73 -26.99 -1.02
N VAL A 29 41.96 -26.19 -1.74
CA VAL A 29 41.91 -26.13 -3.20
C VAL A 29 42.20 -24.69 -3.62
N SER A 30 43.09 -24.51 -4.62
CA SER A 30 43.41 -23.16 -5.15
C SER A 30 42.19 -22.52 -5.81
N GLU A 31 42.13 -21.22 -5.81
CA GLU A 31 41.00 -20.45 -6.42
C GLU A 31 40.92 -20.76 -7.93
N ALA A 32 42.03 -20.87 -8.62
CA ALA A 32 42.07 -21.26 -10.03
C ALA A 32 41.43 -22.64 -10.27
N THR A 33 41.75 -23.62 -9.43
CA THR A 33 41.19 -24.99 -9.53
C THR A 33 39.69 -24.95 -9.17
N ARG A 34 39.30 -24.17 -8.17
CA ARG A 34 37.90 -23.98 -7.78
C ARG A 34 37.10 -23.44 -8.96
N GLN A 35 37.58 -22.39 -9.60
CA GLN A 35 36.92 -21.75 -10.74
C GLN A 35 36.84 -22.71 -11.96
N SER A 36 37.88 -23.46 -12.24
CA SER A 36 37.87 -24.46 -13.30
C SER A 36 36.84 -25.57 -13.09
N VAL A 37 36.68 -26.04 -11.85
CA VAL A 37 35.66 -27.04 -11.49
C VAL A 37 34.26 -26.47 -11.64
N LEU A 38 34.03 -25.23 -11.20
CA LEU A 38 32.72 -24.55 -11.31
C LEU A 38 32.32 -24.31 -12.77
N THR A 39 33.27 -23.87 -13.62
CA THR A 39 33.06 -23.70 -15.06
C THR A 39 32.74 -25.05 -15.73
N ALA A 40 33.44 -26.12 -15.36
CA ALA A 40 33.19 -27.46 -15.91
C ALA A 40 31.80 -28.01 -15.53
N LEU A 41 31.31 -27.70 -14.33
CA LEU A 41 29.93 -28.04 -13.91
C LEU A 41 28.90 -27.33 -14.80
N ASP A 42 29.07 -26.04 -15.04
CA ASP A 42 28.16 -25.24 -15.89
C ASP A 42 28.13 -25.76 -17.34
N VAL A 43 29.32 -26.05 -17.90
CA VAL A 43 29.44 -26.57 -19.27
C VAL A 43 28.80 -27.96 -19.42
N LEU A 44 28.82 -28.75 -18.36
CA LEU A 44 28.23 -30.11 -18.34
C LEU A 44 26.73 -30.07 -17.97
N GLY A 45 26.15 -28.88 -17.77
CA GLY A 45 24.75 -28.73 -17.42
C GLY A 45 24.37 -29.21 -16.01
N TYR A 46 25.36 -29.32 -15.12
CA TYR A 46 25.11 -29.71 -13.75
C TYR A 46 24.80 -28.48 -12.91
N GLU A 47 23.66 -28.50 -12.19
CA GLU A 47 23.38 -27.50 -11.21
C GLU A 47 24.47 -27.43 -10.14
N ARG A 48 25.02 -26.24 -9.93
CA ARG A 48 25.94 -25.99 -8.82
C ARG A 48 25.23 -26.28 -7.50
N PRO A 49 25.85 -27.01 -6.55
CA PRO A 49 25.32 -27.10 -5.20
C PRO A 49 25.07 -25.70 -4.65
N THR A 50 23.98 -25.53 -3.94
CA THR A 50 23.52 -24.23 -3.39
C THR A 50 24.61 -23.49 -2.59
N GLN A 51 25.55 -24.24 -2.00
CA GLN A 51 26.71 -23.72 -1.25
C GLN A 51 27.82 -23.12 -2.14
N LEU A 52 27.76 -23.34 -3.45
CA LEU A 52 28.78 -22.89 -4.42
C LEU A 52 28.21 -21.99 -5.52
N ARG A 53 26.93 -21.73 -5.50
CA ARG A 53 26.35 -20.59 -6.20
C ARG A 53 26.83 -19.38 -5.42
N GLY A 54 27.92 -18.72 -5.87
CA GLY A 54 28.58 -17.63 -5.16
C GLY A 54 27.66 -16.81 -4.27
N GLU A 55 28.15 -16.24 -3.20
CA GLU A 55 27.40 -15.66 -2.06
C GLU A 55 25.90 -15.95 -2.11
N ARG A 56 25.41 -16.84 -1.22
CA ARG A 56 23.96 -17.20 -1.17
C ARG A 56 23.16 -15.97 -1.56
N ALA A 57 22.40 -16.06 -2.66
CA ALA A 57 21.49 -14.99 -3.01
C ALA A 57 20.73 -14.67 -1.71
N ARG A 58 21.03 -13.52 -1.12
CA ARG A 58 20.42 -13.11 0.15
C ARG A 58 18.97 -12.81 -0.15
N LEU A 59 18.12 -13.83 0.00
CA LEU A 59 16.70 -13.74 -0.27
C LEU A 59 16.02 -12.90 0.80
N VAL A 60 15.11 -12.05 0.40
CA VAL A 60 14.23 -11.28 1.29
C VAL A 60 12.80 -11.56 0.89
N GLY A 61 11.97 -12.00 1.83
CA GLY A 61 10.54 -12.13 1.62
C GLY A 61 9.89 -10.76 1.46
N LEU A 62 9.09 -10.58 0.41
CA LEU A 62 8.23 -9.41 0.24
C LEU A 62 6.78 -9.91 0.19
N VAL A 63 6.09 -9.75 1.29
CA VAL A 63 4.73 -10.28 1.50
C VAL A 63 3.70 -9.18 1.28
N LEU A 64 2.77 -9.43 0.36
CA LEU A 64 1.69 -8.53 -0.02
C LEU A 64 0.34 -9.23 0.12
N PRO A 65 -0.74 -8.53 0.53
CA PRO A 65 -2.05 -9.16 0.70
C PRO A 65 -2.71 -9.54 -0.62
N GLU A 66 -2.44 -8.78 -1.69
CA GLU A 66 -3.03 -8.99 -3.01
C GLU A 66 -2.28 -8.17 -4.09
N LEU A 67 -2.61 -8.39 -5.37
CA LEU A 67 -2.08 -7.62 -6.49
C LEU A 67 -3.15 -6.82 -7.26
N GLN A 68 -4.43 -6.93 -6.87
CA GLN A 68 -5.52 -6.22 -7.54
C GLN A 68 -5.61 -4.74 -7.16
N ASN A 69 -5.29 -4.41 -5.90
CA ASN A 69 -5.12 -3.02 -5.50
C ASN A 69 -3.74 -2.53 -5.96
N PRO A 70 -3.66 -1.54 -6.89
CA PRO A 70 -2.41 -1.13 -7.53
C PRO A 70 -1.33 -0.59 -6.59
N ILE A 71 -1.67 -0.21 -5.36
CA ILE A 71 -0.70 0.27 -4.37
C ILE A 71 0.30 -0.83 -4.00
N PHE A 72 -0.13 -2.10 -3.92
CA PHE A 72 0.75 -3.19 -3.54
C PHE A 72 1.79 -3.54 -4.61
N PRO A 73 1.44 -3.67 -5.91
CA PRO A 73 2.44 -3.74 -6.97
C PRO A 73 3.42 -2.56 -6.99
N ALA A 74 2.96 -1.33 -6.70
CA ALA A 74 3.82 -0.17 -6.64
C ALA A 74 4.84 -0.25 -5.47
N PHE A 75 4.42 -0.71 -4.29
CA PHE A 75 5.36 -1.03 -3.20
C PHE A 75 6.33 -2.14 -3.59
N ALA A 76 5.84 -3.19 -4.27
CA ALA A 76 6.71 -4.29 -4.70
C ALA A 76 7.81 -3.82 -5.67
N GLU A 77 7.49 -2.93 -6.58
CA GLU A 77 8.45 -2.35 -7.53
C GLU A 77 9.52 -1.53 -6.79
N VAL A 78 9.11 -0.61 -5.92
CA VAL A 78 10.03 0.26 -5.17
C VAL A 78 10.91 -0.55 -4.23
N ILE A 79 10.31 -1.42 -3.41
CA ILE A 79 11.04 -2.24 -2.43
C ILE A 79 11.96 -3.23 -3.16
N GLY A 80 11.45 -3.89 -4.21
CA GLY A 80 12.24 -4.82 -5.01
C GLY A 80 13.46 -4.17 -5.66
N GLY A 81 13.29 -2.98 -6.22
CA GLY A 81 14.38 -2.18 -6.77
C GLY A 81 15.41 -1.76 -5.70
N ALA A 82 14.95 -1.30 -4.55
CA ALA A 82 15.82 -0.91 -3.44
C ALA A 82 16.59 -2.11 -2.87
N LEU A 83 15.96 -3.27 -2.70
CA LEU A 83 16.63 -4.51 -2.28
C LEU A 83 17.70 -4.94 -3.28
N ALA A 84 17.41 -4.88 -4.58
CA ALA A 84 18.37 -5.24 -5.62
C ALA A 84 19.62 -4.34 -5.59
N GLN A 85 19.47 -3.05 -5.30
CA GLN A 85 20.58 -2.12 -5.12
C GLN A 85 21.48 -2.48 -3.92
N GLN A 86 20.93 -3.19 -2.92
CA GLN A 86 21.67 -3.70 -1.75
C GLN A 86 22.21 -5.13 -1.96
N GLY A 87 22.13 -5.68 -3.18
CA GLY A 87 22.54 -7.05 -3.47
C GLY A 87 21.62 -8.11 -2.85
N LEU A 88 20.38 -7.75 -2.53
CA LEU A 88 19.34 -8.63 -2.00
C LEU A 88 18.35 -9.00 -3.10
N THR A 89 17.84 -10.23 -3.06
CA THR A 89 16.89 -10.73 -4.06
C THR A 89 15.49 -10.83 -3.42
N PRO A 90 14.49 -10.06 -3.88
CA PRO A 90 13.14 -10.18 -3.37
C PRO A 90 12.46 -11.48 -3.80
N VAL A 91 11.76 -12.12 -2.88
CA VAL A 91 10.85 -13.24 -3.12
C VAL A 91 9.44 -12.73 -2.87
N LEU A 92 8.68 -12.54 -3.94
CA LEU A 92 7.32 -12.02 -3.85
C LEU A 92 6.36 -13.11 -3.39
N CYS A 93 5.66 -12.86 -2.28
CA CYS A 93 4.64 -13.71 -1.70
C CYS A 93 3.30 -12.94 -1.70
N THR A 94 2.31 -13.45 -2.40
CA THR A 94 1.00 -12.78 -2.52
C THR A 94 -0.14 -13.73 -2.20
N GLN A 95 -1.09 -13.26 -1.42
CA GLN A 95 -2.25 -14.06 -1.05
C GLN A 95 -3.31 -14.02 -2.17
N THR A 96 -3.91 -15.17 -2.42
CA THR A 96 -5.07 -15.31 -3.29
C THR A 96 -6.13 -16.13 -2.57
N LYS A 97 -7.42 -15.84 -2.80
CA LYS A 97 -8.50 -16.63 -2.21
C LYS A 97 -8.36 -18.11 -2.60
N GLY A 98 -8.26 -18.99 -1.60
CA GLY A 98 -8.04 -20.42 -1.80
C GLY A 98 -6.61 -20.81 -2.19
N GLY A 99 -5.68 -19.87 -2.19
CA GLY A 99 -4.24 -20.09 -2.40
C GLY A 99 -3.46 -20.29 -1.10
N VAL A 100 -2.15 -20.06 -1.16
CA VAL A 100 -1.24 -20.16 -0.02
C VAL A 100 -1.56 -19.05 0.98
N SER A 101 -1.65 -19.41 2.27
CA SER A 101 -1.88 -18.44 3.34
C SER A 101 -0.61 -17.65 3.66
N GLU A 102 -0.77 -16.53 4.38
CA GLU A 102 0.39 -15.73 4.82
C GLU A 102 1.28 -16.54 5.77
N ALA A 103 0.71 -17.36 6.65
CA ALA A 103 1.46 -18.24 7.55
C ALA A 103 2.26 -19.30 6.77
N ASP A 104 1.66 -19.94 5.75
CA ASP A 104 2.37 -20.91 4.89
C ASP A 104 3.53 -20.25 4.14
N TYR A 105 3.36 -19.00 3.69
CA TYR A 105 4.46 -18.24 3.09
C TYR A 105 5.59 -17.97 4.10
N VAL A 106 5.26 -17.61 5.34
CA VAL A 106 6.27 -17.41 6.39
C VAL A 106 7.03 -18.71 6.64
N ASP A 107 6.35 -19.85 6.73
CA ASP A 107 7.00 -21.16 6.89
C ASP A 107 7.93 -21.48 5.71
N LEU A 108 7.50 -21.22 4.48
CA LEU A 108 8.32 -21.38 3.28
C LEU A 108 9.57 -20.49 3.33
N LEU A 109 9.42 -19.21 3.67
CA LEU A 109 10.52 -18.25 3.77
C LEU A 109 11.54 -18.68 4.84
N LEU A 110 11.07 -19.19 5.98
CA LEU A 110 11.92 -19.75 7.05
C LEU A 110 12.69 -20.98 6.57
N GLN A 111 12.06 -21.88 5.82
CA GLN A 111 12.72 -23.04 5.20
C GLN A 111 13.80 -22.62 4.19
N GLN A 112 13.55 -21.55 3.44
CA GLN A 112 14.52 -20.99 2.49
C GLN A 112 15.62 -20.17 3.16
N GLN A 113 15.58 -20.01 4.48
CA GLN A 113 16.58 -19.26 5.26
C GLN A 113 16.76 -17.83 4.72
N VAL A 114 15.66 -17.12 4.49
CA VAL A 114 15.70 -15.72 4.04
C VAL A 114 16.45 -14.84 5.03
N SER A 115 17.06 -13.77 4.52
CA SER A 115 17.82 -12.81 5.33
C SER A 115 16.89 -11.85 6.11
N GLY A 116 15.63 -11.72 5.69
CA GLY A 116 14.63 -10.89 6.32
C GLY A 116 13.32 -10.87 5.55
N VAL A 117 12.31 -10.19 6.09
CA VAL A 117 10.96 -10.11 5.49
C VAL A 117 10.43 -8.67 5.58
N VAL A 118 9.86 -8.17 4.50
CA VAL A 118 9.06 -6.94 4.48
C VAL A 118 7.60 -7.31 4.25
N PHE A 119 6.73 -6.86 5.13
CA PHE A 119 5.28 -6.99 4.97
C PHE A 119 4.68 -5.64 4.57
N ALA A 120 4.12 -5.56 3.37
CA ALA A 120 3.47 -4.34 2.89
C ALA A 120 1.95 -4.51 2.83
N GLY A 121 1.31 -4.58 3.99
CA GLY A 121 -0.07 -4.99 4.19
C GLY A 121 -0.19 -6.48 4.51
N GLY A 122 -1.32 -6.89 5.06
CA GLY A 122 -1.56 -8.28 5.43
C GLY A 122 -2.30 -8.42 6.77
N LEU A 123 -2.19 -9.60 7.36
CA LEU A 123 -2.90 -9.91 8.61
C LEU A 123 -2.43 -9.06 9.79
N PHE A 124 -1.18 -8.60 9.81
CA PHE A 124 -0.67 -7.72 10.87
C PHE A 124 -1.42 -6.38 10.98
N ALA A 125 -2.01 -5.94 9.87
CA ALA A 125 -2.83 -4.72 9.86
C ALA A 125 -4.28 -4.96 10.33
N GLN A 126 -4.64 -6.19 10.68
CA GLN A 126 -5.94 -6.60 11.23
C GLN A 126 -5.74 -6.96 12.69
N ALA A 127 -6.30 -6.15 13.60
CA ALA A 127 -6.06 -6.29 15.04
C ALA A 127 -6.58 -7.61 15.64
N ASP A 128 -7.61 -8.20 15.04
CA ASP A 128 -8.27 -9.42 15.50
C ASP A 128 -7.80 -10.67 14.72
N ALA A 129 -6.84 -10.53 13.79
CA ALA A 129 -6.30 -11.65 13.03
C ALA A 129 -5.29 -12.47 13.87
N PRO A 130 -5.06 -13.75 13.51
CA PRO A 130 -4.00 -14.54 14.12
C PRO A 130 -2.62 -14.00 13.76
N HIS A 131 -1.75 -13.84 14.76
CA HIS A 131 -0.42 -13.26 14.62
C HIS A 131 0.73 -14.23 14.97
N GLU A 132 0.45 -15.53 15.12
CA GLU A 132 1.41 -16.54 15.56
C GLU A 132 2.64 -16.62 14.65
N HIS A 133 2.47 -16.52 13.36
CA HIS A 133 3.58 -16.58 12.39
C HIS A 133 4.53 -15.37 12.49
N TYR A 134 4.07 -14.20 12.94
CA TYR A 134 4.94 -13.07 13.24
C TYR A 134 5.73 -13.29 14.54
N HIS A 135 5.13 -13.92 15.56
CA HIS A 135 5.85 -14.32 16.77
C HIS A 135 6.96 -15.31 16.46
N GLN A 136 6.72 -16.28 15.55
CA GLN A 136 7.77 -17.21 15.10
C GLN A 136 8.96 -16.50 14.44
N LEU A 137 8.71 -15.45 13.65
CA LEU A 137 9.77 -14.63 13.07
C LEU A 137 10.59 -13.91 14.15
N ALA A 138 9.91 -13.33 15.14
CA ALA A 138 10.55 -12.65 16.27
C ALA A 138 11.40 -13.60 17.13
N GLU A 139 10.88 -14.77 17.49
CA GLU A 139 11.58 -15.81 18.26
C GLU A 139 12.85 -16.31 17.56
N ARG A 140 12.82 -16.36 16.22
CA ARG A 140 13.98 -16.76 15.40
C ARG A 140 14.90 -15.59 15.06
N ASN A 141 14.64 -14.40 15.59
CA ASN A 141 15.39 -13.18 15.32
C ASN A 141 15.55 -12.89 13.81
N ILE A 142 14.51 -13.16 13.03
CA ILE A 142 14.50 -12.81 11.61
C ILE A 142 14.23 -11.30 11.49
N PRO A 143 15.06 -10.54 10.75
CA PRO A 143 14.80 -9.15 10.45
C PRO A 143 13.43 -8.95 9.76
N VAL A 144 12.60 -8.08 10.33
CA VAL A 144 11.24 -7.80 9.82
C VAL A 144 11.00 -6.30 9.82
N VAL A 145 10.35 -5.81 8.75
CA VAL A 145 9.81 -4.44 8.68
C VAL A 145 8.36 -4.50 8.23
N LEU A 146 7.51 -3.73 8.89
CA LEU A 146 6.08 -3.63 8.61
C LEU A 146 5.77 -2.28 7.92
N ILE A 147 4.78 -2.27 7.02
CA ILE A 147 4.33 -1.05 6.34
C ILE A 147 2.85 -0.77 6.66
N ASN A 148 2.59 0.45 7.14
CA ASN A 148 1.27 1.02 7.46
C ASN A 148 0.58 0.48 8.72
N ALA A 149 1.15 -0.45 9.46
CA ALA A 149 0.65 -0.86 10.77
C ALA A 149 1.74 -1.55 11.58
N SER A 150 1.59 -1.55 12.89
CA SER A 150 2.43 -2.28 13.83
C SER A 150 1.62 -3.36 14.55
N ILE A 151 2.31 -4.40 15.04
CA ILE A 151 1.68 -5.47 15.84
C ILE A 151 1.93 -5.18 17.31
N LYS A 152 0.87 -5.11 18.11
CA LYS A 152 0.99 -4.90 19.55
C LYS A 152 1.78 -6.04 20.19
N GLY A 153 2.83 -5.69 20.95
CA GLY A 153 3.67 -6.66 21.66
C GLY A 153 4.83 -7.24 20.84
N LEU A 154 5.00 -6.85 19.58
CA LEU A 154 6.18 -7.15 18.77
C LEU A 154 6.95 -5.87 18.43
N ASN A 155 8.29 -5.96 18.53
CA ASN A 155 9.19 -4.82 18.32
C ASN A 155 9.74 -4.76 16.88
N PHE A 156 8.87 -4.94 15.89
CA PHE A 156 9.25 -4.75 14.51
C PHE A 156 9.17 -3.27 14.13
N PRO A 157 10.21 -2.69 13.50
CA PRO A 157 10.13 -1.35 12.94
C PRO A 157 8.97 -1.24 11.95
N CYS A 158 8.29 -0.12 11.99
CA CYS A 158 7.17 0.17 11.12
C CYS A 158 7.40 1.45 10.32
N VAL A 159 7.02 1.45 9.06
CA VAL A 159 7.02 2.61 8.17
C VAL A 159 5.59 2.87 7.73
N SER A 160 5.03 4.02 8.07
CA SER A 160 3.61 4.31 7.81
C SER A 160 3.40 5.66 7.14
N CYS A 161 2.38 5.73 6.29
CA CYS A 161 1.79 6.99 5.90
C CYS A 161 1.02 7.59 7.09
N ASP A 162 1.13 8.90 7.31
CA ASP A 162 0.36 9.58 8.36
C ASP A 162 -1.13 9.63 8.00
N ASP A 163 -1.88 8.69 8.56
CA ASP A 163 -3.33 8.58 8.34
C ASP A 163 -4.11 9.80 8.83
N ALA A 164 -3.62 10.48 9.88
CA ALA A 164 -4.29 11.66 10.44
C ALA A 164 -4.16 12.84 9.48
N VAL A 165 -2.97 13.13 9.01
CA VAL A 165 -2.70 14.18 8.01
C VAL A 165 -3.44 13.88 6.71
N ALA A 166 -3.46 12.60 6.28
CA ALA A 166 -4.16 12.18 5.07
C ALA A 166 -5.67 12.53 5.11
N VAL A 167 -6.32 12.15 6.20
CA VAL A 167 -7.76 12.43 6.38
C VAL A 167 -8.02 13.91 6.54
N GLU A 168 -7.20 14.63 7.30
CA GLU A 168 -7.31 16.06 7.49
C GLU A 168 -7.25 16.81 6.15
N GLN A 169 -6.30 16.49 5.28
CA GLN A 169 -6.16 17.08 3.95
C GLN A 169 -7.39 16.81 3.08
N ALA A 170 -7.88 15.57 3.04
CA ALA A 170 -9.06 15.19 2.27
C ALA A 170 -10.33 15.85 2.79
N TRP A 171 -10.54 15.85 4.10
CA TRP A 171 -11.71 16.44 4.75
C TRP A 171 -11.77 17.95 4.56
N ARG A 172 -10.66 18.64 4.88
CA ARG A 172 -10.58 20.12 4.72
C ARG A 172 -10.77 20.52 3.26
N HIS A 173 -10.28 19.71 2.32
CA HIS A 173 -10.54 19.96 0.90
C HIS A 173 -12.05 19.91 0.60
N LEU A 174 -12.77 18.88 1.00
CA LEU A 174 -14.20 18.77 0.78
C LEU A 174 -14.97 19.89 1.49
N ALA A 175 -14.63 20.21 2.73
CA ALA A 175 -15.23 21.32 3.49
C ALA A 175 -15.00 22.67 2.80
N SER A 176 -13.80 22.92 2.26
CA SER A 176 -13.49 24.15 1.50
C SER A 176 -14.32 24.31 0.23
N LEU A 177 -14.84 23.20 -0.32
CA LEU A 177 -15.74 23.17 -1.48
C LEU A 177 -17.22 23.36 -1.09
N GLY A 178 -17.51 23.53 0.20
CA GLY A 178 -18.86 23.73 0.73
C GLY A 178 -19.63 22.45 1.00
N HIS A 179 -18.95 21.31 1.14
CA HIS A 179 -19.60 20.09 1.60
C HIS A 179 -19.77 20.12 3.12
N GLU A 180 -21.01 20.12 3.58
CA GLU A 180 -21.38 20.06 5.01
C GLU A 180 -21.62 18.59 5.46
N ARG A 181 -22.08 17.73 4.54
CA ARG A 181 -22.31 16.30 4.78
C ARG A 181 -21.22 15.50 4.11
N ILE A 182 -20.18 15.20 4.90
CA ILE A 182 -19.03 14.42 4.48
C ILE A 182 -19.12 13.06 5.13
N GLY A 183 -19.00 12.00 4.32
CA GLY A 183 -19.00 10.61 4.77
C GLY A 183 -17.70 9.90 4.47
N LEU A 184 -17.49 8.78 5.17
CA LEU A 184 -16.31 7.95 5.03
C LEU A 184 -16.68 6.57 4.47
N VAL A 185 -15.88 6.09 3.54
CA VAL A 185 -15.85 4.69 3.11
C VAL A 185 -14.51 4.09 3.55
N LEU A 186 -14.57 3.24 4.56
CA LEU A 186 -13.40 2.66 5.22
C LEU A 186 -13.32 1.14 5.00
N GLY A 187 -12.16 0.56 5.25
CA GLY A 187 -11.95 -0.88 5.34
C GLY A 187 -12.63 -1.52 6.56
N PRO A 188 -12.41 -2.82 6.80
CA PRO A 188 -12.94 -3.56 7.95
C PRO A 188 -12.67 -2.87 9.30
N SER A 189 -13.46 -3.22 10.32
CA SER A 189 -13.39 -2.56 11.63
C SER A 189 -12.11 -2.84 12.40
N ASP A 190 -11.54 -4.01 12.20
CA ASP A 190 -10.28 -4.47 12.78
C ASP A 190 -9.03 -3.96 12.02
N HIS A 191 -9.21 -3.37 10.83
CA HIS A 191 -8.10 -2.84 10.04
C HIS A 191 -7.53 -1.56 10.65
N VAL A 192 -6.29 -1.63 11.14
CA VAL A 192 -5.62 -0.56 11.91
C VAL A 192 -5.59 0.79 11.18
N PRO A 193 -5.16 0.89 9.90
CA PRO A 193 -5.19 2.17 9.18
C PRO A 193 -6.61 2.73 9.02
N SER A 194 -7.63 1.88 8.86
CA SER A 194 -9.03 2.34 8.78
C SER A 194 -9.55 2.89 10.11
N ARG A 195 -9.09 2.35 11.23
CA ARG A 195 -9.41 2.89 12.57
C ARG A 195 -8.76 4.24 12.78
N ARG A 196 -7.45 4.36 12.47
CA ARG A 196 -6.72 5.64 12.55
C ARG A 196 -7.38 6.73 11.69
N LYS A 197 -7.80 6.39 10.47
CA LYS A 197 -8.53 7.31 9.59
C LYS A 197 -9.88 7.75 10.18
N LEU A 198 -10.61 6.85 10.84
CA LEU A 198 -11.86 7.20 11.51
C LEU A 198 -11.64 8.14 12.70
N GLU A 199 -10.66 7.84 13.54
CA GLU A 199 -10.29 8.66 14.68
C GLU A 199 -9.90 10.08 14.23
N ALA A 200 -9.07 10.18 13.20
CA ALA A 200 -8.68 11.44 12.59
C ALA A 200 -9.89 12.22 12.04
N ALA A 201 -10.81 11.56 11.34
CA ALA A 201 -12.00 12.23 10.79
C ALA A 201 -12.92 12.78 11.88
N ARG A 202 -13.08 12.05 12.96
CA ARG A 202 -13.84 12.53 14.14
C ARG A 202 -13.19 13.75 14.76
N ALA A 203 -11.85 13.70 14.96
CA ALA A 203 -11.10 14.83 15.49
C ALA A 203 -11.20 16.08 14.60
N VAL A 204 -11.12 15.92 13.28
CA VAL A 204 -11.26 17.05 12.32
C VAL A 204 -12.68 17.61 12.32
N ALA A 205 -13.71 16.76 12.40
CA ALA A 205 -15.10 17.19 12.49
C ALA A 205 -15.36 17.98 13.79
N GLU A 206 -14.87 17.48 14.92
CA GLU A 206 -14.96 18.15 16.22
C GLU A 206 -14.24 19.50 16.24
N ALA A 207 -13.01 19.55 15.71
CA ALA A 207 -12.25 20.80 15.58
C ALA A 207 -12.93 21.84 14.69
N ALA A 208 -13.80 21.41 13.77
CA ALA A 208 -14.64 22.26 12.94
C ALA A 208 -15.95 22.67 13.62
N GLY A 209 -16.16 22.30 14.90
CA GLY A 209 -17.37 22.61 15.66
C GLY A 209 -18.56 21.72 15.33
N GLY A 210 -18.34 20.57 14.68
CA GLY A 210 -19.39 19.62 14.31
C GLY A 210 -19.12 18.22 14.89
N GLU A 211 -19.87 17.26 14.40
CA GLU A 211 -19.72 15.84 14.74
C GLU A 211 -19.76 15.02 13.43
N LEU A 212 -19.08 13.89 13.41
CA LEU A 212 -19.22 12.89 12.35
C LEU A 212 -20.24 11.84 12.79
N PRO A 213 -21.47 11.85 12.25
CA PRO A 213 -22.48 10.87 12.59
C PRO A 213 -22.02 9.45 12.20
N ASP A 214 -22.28 8.46 13.05
CA ASP A 214 -21.92 7.07 12.77
C ASP A 214 -22.55 6.55 11.47
N GLU A 215 -23.73 7.05 11.11
CA GLU A 215 -24.39 6.72 9.85
C GLU A 215 -23.64 7.23 8.62
N TYR A 216 -22.74 8.19 8.75
CA TYR A 216 -21.86 8.69 7.67
C TYR A 216 -20.55 7.92 7.57
N VAL A 217 -20.37 6.87 8.37
CA VAL A 217 -19.24 5.95 8.32
C VAL A 217 -19.70 4.60 7.82
N VAL A 218 -19.22 4.18 6.65
CA VAL A 218 -19.56 2.87 6.09
C VAL A 218 -18.28 2.08 5.86
N ARG A 219 -18.26 0.86 6.38
CA ARG A 219 -17.14 -0.06 6.22
C ARG A 219 -17.41 -1.07 5.13
N SER A 220 -16.34 -1.46 4.43
CA SER A 220 -16.41 -2.41 3.32
C SER A 220 -15.07 -3.11 3.09
N ILE A 221 -15.06 -4.13 2.26
CA ILE A 221 -13.82 -4.71 1.71
C ILE A 221 -13.21 -3.73 0.71
N PHE A 222 -11.88 -3.77 0.56
CA PHE A 222 -11.13 -2.90 -0.36
C PHE A 222 -11.32 -3.34 -1.82
N SER A 223 -12.51 -3.07 -2.37
CA SER A 223 -12.83 -3.37 -3.76
C SER A 223 -13.74 -2.30 -4.38
N LEU A 224 -13.82 -2.28 -5.70
CA LEU A 224 -14.70 -1.39 -6.44
C LEU A 224 -16.18 -1.65 -6.08
N GLU A 225 -16.59 -2.91 -5.99
CA GLU A 225 -17.94 -3.33 -5.61
C GLU A 225 -18.27 -2.92 -4.17
N GLY A 226 -17.30 -3.11 -3.25
CA GLY A 226 -17.40 -2.67 -1.87
C GLY A 226 -17.60 -1.17 -1.75
N GLY A 227 -16.79 -0.40 -2.47
CA GLY A 227 -16.92 1.06 -2.55
C GLY A 227 -18.25 1.52 -3.12
N GLN A 228 -18.74 0.84 -4.15
CA GLN A 228 -20.06 1.13 -4.74
C GLN A 228 -21.19 0.89 -3.74
N ALA A 229 -21.19 -0.25 -3.07
CA ALA A 229 -22.22 -0.58 -2.09
C ALA A 229 -22.20 0.39 -0.89
N ALA A 230 -21.02 0.71 -0.36
CA ALA A 230 -20.85 1.64 0.75
C ALA A 230 -21.30 3.06 0.39
N ALA A 231 -20.86 3.58 -0.76
CA ALA A 231 -21.24 4.91 -1.20
C ALA A 231 -22.74 5.04 -1.53
N THR A 232 -23.37 3.97 -2.03
CA THR A 232 -24.82 3.95 -2.24
C THR A 232 -25.56 4.25 -0.94
N ARG A 233 -25.18 3.65 0.18
CA ARG A 233 -25.75 3.90 1.51
C ARG A 233 -25.51 5.34 1.99
N LEU A 234 -24.32 5.90 1.76
CA LEU A 234 -24.00 7.29 2.10
C LEU A 234 -24.84 8.28 1.29
N LEU A 235 -24.99 8.05 0.00
CA LEU A 235 -25.79 8.90 -0.89
C LEU A 235 -27.28 8.89 -0.51
N GLU A 236 -27.82 7.78 0.00
CA GLU A 236 -29.19 7.67 0.54
C GLU A 236 -29.41 8.57 1.77
N ARG A 237 -28.36 8.80 2.55
CA ARG A 237 -28.35 9.70 3.71
C ARG A 237 -28.05 11.17 3.35
N GLY A 238 -27.94 11.44 2.05
CA GLY A 238 -27.70 12.78 1.53
C GLY A 238 -26.27 13.29 1.69
N VAL A 239 -25.31 12.40 1.93
CA VAL A 239 -23.87 12.73 1.89
C VAL A 239 -23.49 13.25 0.51
N THR A 240 -22.70 14.31 0.45
CA THR A 240 -22.29 14.95 -0.81
C THR A 240 -20.79 15.00 -1.00
N GLY A 241 -20.00 14.89 0.07
CA GLY A 241 -18.55 14.70 0.05
C GLY A 241 -18.20 13.33 0.59
N ILE A 242 -17.37 12.55 -0.10
CA ILE A 242 -17.00 11.21 0.34
C ILE A 242 -15.48 11.09 0.36
N VAL A 243 -14.93 10.71 1.52
CA VAL A 243 -13.52 10.32 1.68
C VAL A 243 -13.44 8.79 1.70
N CYS A 244 -12.63 8.22 0.85
CA CYS A 244 -12.44 6.77 0.71
C CYS A 244 -11.06 6.36 1.18
N ALA A 245 -10.96 5.24 1.88
CA ALA A 245 -9.69 4.71 2.41
C ALA A 245 -8.79 4.04 1.35
N SER A 246 -9.22 3.98 0.09
CA SER A 246 -8.39 3.57 -1.06
C SER A 246 -8.98 4.06 -2.38
N ASP A 247 -8.18 4.08 -3.44
CA ASP A 247 -8.63 4.44 -4.78
C ASP A 247 -9.67 3.46 -5.35
N PRO A 248 -9.57 2.13 -5.19
CA PRO A 248 -10.63 1.21 -5.60
C PRO A 248 -11.99 1.52 -4.96
N LEU A 249 -12.01 1.85 -3.66
CA LEU A 249 -13.23 2.28 -2.97
C LEU A 249 -13.79 3.59 -3.56
N ALA A 250 -12.91 4.55 -3.88
CA ALA A 250 -13.30 5.82 -4.47
C ALA A 250 -13.89 5.67 -5.88
N LEU A 251 -13.31 4.80 -6.70
CA LEU A 251 -13.87 4.47 -8.02
C LEU A 251 -15.25 3.83 -7.89
N GLY A 252 -15.44 2.96 -6.90
CA GLY A 252 -16.74 2.40 -6.54
C GLY A 252 -17.74 3.49 -6.15
N ALA A 253 -17.33 4.46 -5.36
CA ALA A 253 -18.16 5.59 -4.95
C ALA A 253 -18.58 6.46 -6.15
N ILE A 254 -17.66 6.75 -7.08
CA ILE A 254 -17.98 7.45 -8.33
C ILE A 254 -19.02 6.68 -9.15
N ARG A 255 -18.85 5.34 -9.25
CA ARG A 255 -19.79 4.46 -9.94
C ARG A 255 -21.18 4.49 -9.30
N ALA A 256 -21.27 4.50 -7.95
CA ALA A 256 -22.53 4.63 -7.22
C ALA A 256 -23.25 5.93 -7.51
N ALA A 257 -22.52 7.07 -7.46
CA ALA A 257 -23.06 8.38 -7.78
C ALA A 257 -23.64 8.44 -9.21
N ARG A 258 -22.88 7.96 -10.19
CA ARG A 258 -23.32 7.90 -11.59
C ARG A 258 -24.57 7.04 -11.81
N ARG A 259 -24.66 5.89 -11.15
CA ARG A 259 -25.86 5.02 -11.24
C ARG A 259 -27.12 5.69 -10.70
N ARG A 260 -26.96 6.67 -9.81
CA ARG A 260 -28.04 7.51 -9.30
C ARG A 260 -28.30 8.78 -10.14
N GLY A 261 -27.63 8.93 -11.27
CA GLY A 261 -27.72 10.13 -12.11
C GLY A 261 -27.04 11.35 -11.52
N LEU A 262 -26.19 11.18 -10.49
CA LEU A 262 -25.47 12.28 -9.85
C LEU A 262 -24.14 12.54 -10.55
N SER A 263 -23.88 13.81 -10.82
CA SER A 263 -22.64 14.25 -11.45
C SER A 263 -21.50 14.35 -10.44
N VAL A 264 -20.33 13.79 -10.80
CA VAL A 264 -19.09 13.91 -10.04
C VAL A 264 -18.12 14.78 -10.85
N PRO A 265 -17.58 15.86 -10.28
CA PRO A 265 -17.66 16.29 -8.88
C PRO A 265 -18.77 17.30 -8.55
N SER A 266 -19.64 17.71 -9.48
CA SER A 266 -20.52 18.88 -9.31
C SER A 266 -21.63 18.70 -8.26
N GLN A 267 -22.12 17.49 -8.06
CA GLN A 267 -23.16 17.18 -7.06
C GLN A 267 -22.60 16.34 -5.91
N VAL A 268 -21.66 15.44 -6.20
CA VAL A 268 -20.97 14.60 -5.24
C VAL A 268 -19.48 14.70 -5.50
N SER A 269 -18.70 15.01 -4.48
CA SER A 269 -17.24 15.00 -4.56
C SER A 269 -16.69 13.76 -3.86
N VAL A 270 -15.69 13.14 -4.47
CA VAL A 270 -15.04 11.93 -3.95
C VAL A 270 -13.53 12.16 -3.89
N VAL A 271 -12.92 11.81 -2.76
CA VAL A 271 -11.47 11.82 -2.58
C VAL A 271 -11.02 10.39 -2.24
N GLY A 272 -10.05 9.88 -3.00
CA GLY A 272 -9.44 8.57 -2.79
C GLY A 272 -8.26 8.62 -1.83
N PHE A 273 -7.55 7.49 -1.76
CA PHE A 273 -6.30 7.33 -1.04
C PHE A 273 -5.44 6.33 -1.81
N ASP A 274 -4.15 6.58 -1.90
CA ASP A 274 -3.03 5.86 -2.50
C ASP A 274 -2.36 6.64 -3.65
N ASP A 275 -3.12 7.33 -4.50
CA ASP A 275 -2.70 7.86 -5.80
C ASP A 275 -2.12 6.78 -6.71
N SER A 276 -2.87 5.69 -6.82
CA SER A 276 -2.51 4.55 -7.65
C SER A 276 -2.33 4.93 -9.12
N ALA A 277 -1.54 4.16 -9.85
CA ALA A 277 -1.36 4.34 -11.29
C ALA A 277 -2.71 4.47 -12.00
N PHE A 278 -2.78 5.32 -13.01
CA PHE A 278 -3.96 5.60 -13.83
C PHE A 278 -5.10 6.41 -13.18
N MET A 279 -4.98 6.87 -11.92
CA MET A 279 -6.03 7.70 -11.31
C MET A 279 -6.21 9.06 -12.00
N ASN A 280 -5.22 9.53 -12.75
CA ASN A 280 -5.32 10.68 -13.63
C ASN A 280 -6.04 10.38 -14.96
N CYS A 281 -6.15 9.11 -15.35
CA CYS A 281 -6.79 8.64 -16.59
C CYS A 281 -8.24 8.23 -16.41
N THR A 282 -8.77 8.25 -15.18
CA THR A 282 -10.18 7.96 -14.90
C THR A 282 -11.08 9.10 -15.36
N GLU A 283 -12.38 8.84 -15.56
CA GLU A 283 -13.37 9.86 -15.90
C GLU A 283 -14.46 9.93 -14.81
N PRO A 284 -14.51 11.01 -14.03
CA PRO A 284 -13.51 12.09 -13.93
C PRO A 284 -12.18 11.61 -13.37
N PRO A 285 -11.07 12.36 -13.62
CA PRO A 285 -9.79 12.07 -12.96
C PRO A 285 -9.96 12.15 -11.42
N LEU A 286 -9.52 11.12 -10.71
CA LEU A 286 -9.73 10.99 -9.27
C LEU A 286 -8.78 11.89 -8.49
N SER A 287 -9.35 12.81 -7.66
CA SER A 287 -8.58 13.45 -6.60
C SER A 287 -8.34 12.47 -5.47
N THR A 288 -7.12 12.38 -4.98
CA THR A 288 -6.73 11.34 -4.02
C THR A 288 -5.60 11.83 -3.13
N VAL A 289 -5.39 11.19 -2.00
CA VAL A 289 -4.24 11.43 -1.13
C VAL A 289 -3.13 10.44 -1.50
N ARG A 290 -1.99 10.98 -1.92
CA ARG A 290 -0.82 10.19 -2.33
C ARG A 290 -0.04 9.73 -1.11
N GLN A 291 0.22 8.43 -1.03
CA GLN A 291 1.23 7.89 -0.15
C GLN A 291 2.63 8.12 -0.76
N PRO A 292 3.63 8.55 0.00
CA PRO A 292 4.99 8.72 -0.52
C PRO A 292 5.75 7.38 -0.59
N ILE A 293 5.25 6.45 -1.42
CA ILE A 293 5.70 5.05 -1.51
C ILE A 293 7.18 4.90 -1.80
N GLU A 294 7.76 5.82 -2.58
CA GLU A 294 9.20 5.84 -2.88
C GLU A 294 10.04 6.03 -1.60
N ALA A 295 9.68 7.02 -0.77
CA ALA A 295 10.38 7.30 0.48
C ALA A 295 10.13 6.19 1.51
N MET A 296 8.88 5.74 1.64
CA MET A 296 8.49 4.66 2.55
C MET A 296 9.18 3.34 2.20
N GLY A 297 9.18 2.96 0.93
CA GLY A 297 9.80 1.70 0.49
C GLY A 297 11.31 1.69 0.67
N ARG A 298 12.01 2.81 0.40
CA ARG A 298 13.45 2.95 0.66
C ARG A 298 13.76 2.88 2.15
N ALA A 299 13.03 3.61 2.98
CA ALA A 299 13.21 3.57 4.44
C ALA A 299 12.99 2.15 5.00
N ALA A 300 11.97 1.43 4.50
CA ALA A 300 11.75 0.04 4.90
C ALA A 300 12.95 -0.86 4.56
N VAL A 301 13.55 -0.69 3.37
CA VAL A 301 14.74 -1.47 2.98
C VAL A 301 15.96 -1.06 3.79
N GLU A 302 16.17 0.22 4.08
CA GLU A 302 17.25 0.71 4.93
C GLU A 302 17.17 0.12 6.35
N LEU A 303 15.97 0.13 6.97
CA LEU A 303 15.73 -0.49 8.27
C LEU A 303 15.99 -1.99 8.25
N LEU A 304 15.54 -2.69 7.21
CA LEU A 304 15.77 -4.12 7.05
C LEU A 304 17.26 -4.43 6.91
N CYS A 305 17.98 -3.69 6.08
CA CYS A 305 19.42 -3.86 5.87
C CYS A 305 20.21 -3.60 7.16
N ALA A 306 19.83 -2.59 7.94
CA ALA A 306 20.46 -2.32 9.24
C ALA A 306 20.30 -3.52 10.20
N GLN A 307 19.09 -4.10 10.28
CA GLN A 307 18.85 -5.30 11.08
C GLN A 307 19.67 -6.51 10.57
N ILE A 308 19.72 -6.73 9.25
CA ILE A 308 20.53 -7.81 8.64
C ILE A 308 22.02 -7.67 8.99
N GLN A 309 22.50 -6.44 9.14
CA GLN A 309 23.89 -6.12 9.53
C GLN A 309 24.10 -6.19 11.04
N GLY A 310 23.07 -6.49 11.84
CA GLY A 310 23.13 -6.57 13.30
C GLY A 310 23.05 -5.23 14.01
N THR A 311 22.68 -4.15 13.31
CA THR A 311 22.46 -2.85 13.93
C THR A 311 21.08 -2.86 14.60
N GLN A 312 21.02 -2.42 15.87
CA GLN A 312 19.74 -2.21 16.53
C GLN A 312 18.99 -1.06 15.86
N THR A 313 17.77 -1.34 15.41
CA THR A 313 16.84 -0.35 14.88
C THR A 313 15.82 0.01 15.96
N ASP A 314 15.38 1.26 15.97
CA ASP A 314 14.28 1.68 16.83
C ASP A 314 13.00 0.91 16.38
N PRO A 315 12.30 0.22 17.30
CA PRO A 315 11.03 -0.44 17.00
C PRO A 315 9.88 0.54 16.79
N GLY A 316 10.15 1.84 16.78
CA GLY A 316 9.17 2.90 16.57
C GLY A 316 8.54 2.88 15.18
N GLU A 317 7.49 3.66 15.02
CA GLU A 317 6.80 3.87 13.75
C GLU A 317 7.30 5.17 13.09
N LEU A 318 7.90 5.06 11.92
CA LEU A 318 8.28 6.21 11.10
C LEU A 318 7.07 6.67 10.29
N LEU A 319 6.58 7.89 10.57
CA LEU A 319 5.45 8.48 9.86
C LEU A 319 5.93 9.33 8.68
N PHE A 320 5.33 9.11 7.52
CA PHE A 320 5.58 9.85 6.29
C PHE A 320 4.36 10.70 5.93
N GLU A 321 4.60 11.99 5.66
CA GLU A 321 3.55 12.93 5.33
C GLU A 321 2.99 12.66 3.92
N PRO A 322 1.66 12.48 3.76
CA PRO A 322 1.00 12.32 2.48
C PRO A 322 0.75 13.66 1.78
N GLU A 323 0.40 13.60 0.50
CA GLU A 323 0.07 14.76 -0.32
C GLU A 323 -1.33 14.64 -0.95
N LEU A 324 -2.18 15.64 -0.80
CA LEU A 324 -3.45 15.70 -1.52
C LEU A 324 -3.25 16.11 -2.98
N VAL A 325 -3.49 15.19 -3.89
CA VAL A 325 -3.43 15.39 -5.35
C VAL A 325 -4.81 15.77 -5.89
N ARG A 326 -5.00 17.06 -6.20
CA ARG A 326 -6.26 17.60 -6.75
C ARG A 326 -6.24 17.53 -8.27
N ARG A 327 -7.16 16.77 -8.89
CA ARG A 327 -7.15 16.55 -10.36
C ARG A 327 -8.21 17.30 -11.14
N ARG A 328 -9.43 17.46 -10.64
CA ARG A 328 -10.42 18.36 -11.22
C ARG A 328 -10.71 19.50 -10.25
N ARG A 329 -10.98 20.69 -10.78
CA ARG A 329 -11.60 21.73 -9.96
C ARG A 329 -13.00 21.23 -9.60
N HIS A 330 -13.17 20.74 -8.39
CA HIS A 330 -14.47 20.60 -7.80
C HIS A 330 -15.13 21.98 -7.87
N ARG A 331 -16.26 22.12 -8.55
CA ARG A 331 -16.98 23.39 -8.54
C ARG A 331 -17.53 23.58 -7.14
N SER A 332 -17.16 24.69 -6.49
CA SER A 332 -17.87 25.13 -5.28
C SER A 332 -19.36 25.07 -5.57
N ARG A 333 -20.16 24.47 -4.69
CA ARG A 333 -21.62 24.61 -4.75
C ARG A 333 -21.91 26.11 -4.72
N CYS A 334 -22.32 26.69 -5.83
CA CYS A 334 -22.89 28.02 -5.83
C CYS A 334 -24.01 28.02 -4.79
N ARG A 335 -23.87 28.79 -3.72
CA ARG A 335 -25.00 29.15 -2.89
C ARG A 335 -26.09 29.58 -3.86
N GLY A 336 -27.25 28.93 -3.83
CA GLY A 336 -28.36 29.22 -4.73
C GLY A 336 -28.63 30.69 -4.72
N PRO A 337 -29.10 31.27 -5.82
CA PRO A 337 -29.30 32.72 -5.91
C PRO A 337 -30.17 33.17 -4.74
N ALA A 338 -29.61 34.07 -3.92
CA ALA A 338 -30.36 34.73 -2.89
C ALA A 338 -31.67 35.21 -3.55
N ARG A 339 -32.81 34.81 -3.00
CA ARG A 339 -34.13 35.23 -3.49
C ARG A 339 -34.08 36.72 -3.72
N ARG A 340 -34.04 37.14 -4.97
CA ARG A 340 -34.21 38.56 -5.33
C ARG A 340 -35.60 38.95 -4.86
N ARG A 341 -35.69 39.82 -3.85
CA ARG A 341 -36.92 40.53 -3.50
C ARG A 341 -37.41 41.22 -4.77
N PRO A 342 -38.70 41.12 -5.12
CA PRO A 342 -39.22 41.82 -6.29
C PRO A 342 -39.07 43.31 -6.04
N CYS A 343 -38.29 43.98 -6.87
CA CYS A 343 -38.22 45.42 -6.93
C CYS A 343 -39.60 45.91 -7.38
N ALA A 344 -40.31 46.66 -6.51
CA ALA A 344 -41.57 47.31 -6.83
C ALA A 344 -41.33 48.25 -8.02
N ARG A 345 -41.90 47.92 -9.17
CA ARG A 345 -41.93 48.79 -10.34
C ARG A 345 -42.75 50.02 -9.99
N ALA A 346 -42.11 51.18 -9.87
CA ALA A 346 -42.76 52.49 -9.90
C ALA A 346 -43.40 52.67 -11.30
N ARG A 347 -44.71 52.87 -11.33
CA ARG A 347 -45.46 53.25 -12.55
C ARG A 347 -45.06 54.67 -12.97
N PRO A 348 -44.75 54.89 -14.28
CA PRO A 348 -44.61 56.26 -14.77
C PRO A 348 -46.00 56.97 -14.83
N ARG A 349 -46.11 58.16 -14.24
CA ARG A 349 -47.26 59.04 -14.40
C ARG A 349 -47.23 59.61 -15.81
N CYS A 350 -48.30 59.36 -16.61
CA CYS A 350 -48.62 60.13 -17.80
C CYS A 350 -48.93 61.58 -17.40
N ARG A 351 -48.20 62.53 -17.96
CA ARG A 351 -48.61 63.95 -18.03
C ARG A 351 -49.22 64.14 -19.39
N SER A 352 -50.51 64.51 -19.38
CA SER A 352 -51.24 65.06 -20.50
C SER A 352 -50.73 66.46 -20.81
N ALA A 353 -50.39 66.72 -22.10
CA ALA A 353 -50.15 68.09 -22.59
C ALA A 353 -51.47 68.71 -23.03
N PRO A 354 -51.65 70.04 -22.84
CA PRO A 354 -52.85 70.74 -23.30
C PRO A 354 -52.69 71.10 -24.78
N SER A 355 -53.86 71.00 -25.45
CA SER A 355 -54.11 71.52 -26.78
C SER A 355 -54.13 73.05 -26.81
N SER A 356 -53.50 73.66 -27.76
CA SER A 356 -53.93 74.79 -28.59
C SER A 356 -53.02 74.92 -29.81
#